data_63c0bc9a79e8953b61c1abd9064681af
#
_entry.id   63c0bc9a79e8953b61c1abd9064681af
#
_cell.length_a   1.000
_cell.length_b   1.000
_cell.length_c   1.000
_cell.angle_alpha   90.00
_cell.angle_beta   90.00
_cell.angle_gamma   90.00
#
_symmetry.space_group_name_H-M   'P 1'
#
loop_
_entity.id
_entity.type
_entity.pdbx_description
1 polymer ?
#
loop_
_entity_poly.entity_id
_entity_poly.type
_entity_poly.pdbx_seq_one_letter_code
_entity_poly.pdbx_strand_id
1 'polypeptide(L)'
;MGRTSPTPRIRKISDSLKPFPIRGDRTNYVNLPHVIAMVGLPARGKTYIAKKLTRYLNWIGIQTRVFNVGEYRRQATEAYKSHDFFRADNAEAMAIRSKCALDALEDMCKWLESEGEVAVYDATNTTYERRKLIYNVVCERFGFKLFFVESYCDDPKIIEANIREVKVNSPDYRDMNKDDALLDFVHRIEHYKACYQTLDEVQEKQYSFMKIFNTGQKVVVHRHEGHIQSRVVYYLMNIHIMPRSIYLTRHGESVLNLQGRIGGDADLSERGREYALALAKFIKKQSIPRLRVWTSQLKRTIQTAAGIDAPQERWKALNEIDAGICEEMTYEEIQEKYPEEFAARDQDKFHYRYPRGESYEDLVARLEPVIMELERQENVLVVAHQAVLRCLLAYFLDKNSDSRNIGGQVQV
;
A
#
# COMPACT_ATOMS: atom_id res chain seq x y z
N MET A 1 -6.63 -40.00 -49.64
CA MET A 1 -6.04 -38.64 -49.60
C MET A 1 -6.57 -37.95 -48.36
N GLY A 2 -5.84 -38.08 -47.26
CA GLY A 2 -6.18 -37.46 -45.99
C GLY A 2 -5.61 -36.04 -45.93
N ARG A 3 -6.45 -35.05 -45.69
CA ARG A 3 -6.03 -33.70 -45.36
C ARG A 3 -5.90 -33.60 -43.83
N THR A 4 -4.66 -33.54 -43.36
CA THR A 4 -4.33 -33.15 -41.98
C THR A 4 -4.43 -31.63 -41.87
N SER A 5 -5.31 -31.15 -41.00
CA SER A 5 -5.38 -29.75 -40.62
C SER A 5 -4.15 -29.36 -39.74
N PRO A 6 -3.54 -28.20 -39.93
CA PRO A 6 -2.41 -27.81 -39.11
C PRO A 6 -2.87 -27.34 -37.73
N THR A 7 -2.27 -27.93 -36.70
CA THR A 7 -2.37 -27.52 -35.32
C THR A 7 -1.93 -26.04 -35.16
N PRO A 8 -2.66 -25.19 -34.43
CA PRO A 8 -2.20 -23.81 -34.21
C PRO A 8 -0.95 -23.81 -33.31
N ARG A 9 0.16 -23.31 -33.84
CA ARG A 9 1.37 -23.03 -33.05
C ARG A 9 1.04 -21.95 -32.03
N ILE A 10 1.00 -22.30 -30.76
CA ILE A 10 1.03 -21.34 -29.66
C ILE A 10 2.38 -20.62 -29.76
N ARG A 11 2.33 -19.35 -30.16
CA ARG A 11 3.49 -18.46 -30.04
C ARG A 11 3.77 -18.29 -28.55
N LYS A 12 4.92 -18.79 -28.09
CA LYS A 12 5.51 -18.35 -26.83
C LYS A 12 5.64 -16.83 -26.91
N ILE A 13 4.88 -16.11 -26.10
CA ILE A 13 5.10 -14.70 -25.87
C ILE A 13 6.42 -14.66 -25.08
N SER A 14 7.48 -14.27 -25.76
CA SER A 14 8.80 -14.18 -25.17
C SER A 14 8.81 -13.06 -24.12
N ASP A 15 9.38 -13.34 -22.96
CA ASP A 15 9.82 -12.40 -21.95
C ASP A 15 10.70 -11.32 -22.58
N SER A 16 10.14 -10.21 -22.94
CA SER A 16 10.79 -8.90 -23.09
C SER A 16 9.94 -7.97 -23.95
N LEU A 17 8.79 -7.57 -23.48
CA LEU A 17 8.26 -6.27 -23.86
C LEU A 17 8.93 -5.24 -22.93
N LYS A 18 10.24 -5.02 -23.10
CA LYS A 18 10.85 -3.78 -22.64
C LYS A 18 10.08 -2.65 -23.33
N PRO A 19 9.54 -1.68 -22.59
CA PRO A 19 8.95 -0.52 -23.23
C PRO A 19 9.99 0.10 -24.15
N PHE A 20 9.67 0.26 -25.43
CA PHE A 20 10.54 0.93 -26.38
C PHE A 20 10.86 2.32 -25.85
N PRO A 21 12.13 2.76 -25.85
CA PRO A 21 12.45 4.13 -25.50
C PRO A 21 11.78 5.04 -26.57
N ILE A 22 10.73 5.71 -26.16
CA ILE A 22 9.95 6.57 -27.04
C ILE A 22 10.73 7.86 -27.24
N ARG A 23 11.39 8.00 -28.39
CA ARG A 23 12.00 9.25 -28.83
C ARG A 23 10.91 10.07 -29.52
N GLY A 24 10.41 11.11 -28.88
CA GLY A 24 9.40 12.02 -29.44
C GLY A 24 8.82 12.95 -28.37
N ASP A 25 7.98 13.88 -28.79
CA ASP A 25 7.29 14.80 -27.88
C ASP A 25 6.39 14.02 -26.93
N ARG A 26 6.77 13.97 -25.65
CA ARG A 26 6.13 13.14 -24.60
C ARG A 26 4.81 13.73 -24.10
N THR A 27 4.39 14.86 -24.59
CA THR A 27 3.20 15.60 -24.10
C THR A 27 1.88 14.86 -24.28
N ASN A 28 1.81 13.89 -25.18
CA ASN A 28 0.60 13.13 -25.51
C ASN A 28 0.58 11.69 -24.96
N TYR A 29 1.55 11.27 -24.15
CA TYR A 29 1.57 9.91 -23.61
C TYR A 29 0.79 9.81 -22.29
N VAL A 30 -0.15 8.88 -22.24
CA VAL A 30 -1.03 8.63 -21.08
C VAL A 30 -0.24 8.08 -19.89
N ASN A 31 0.87 7.36 -20.12
CA ASN A 31 1.65 6.65 -19.11
C ASN A 31 3.02 7.28 -18.83
N LEU A 32 3.09 8.61 -18.73
CA LEU A 32 4.33 9.24 -18.26
C LEU A 32 4.63 8.85 -16.81
N PRO A 33 5.90 8.57 -16.48
CA PRO A 33 6.28 8.34 -15.09
C PRO A 33 5.89 9.51 -14.17
N HIS A 34 5.53 9.18 -12.93
CA HIS A 34 5.09 10.16 -11.94
C HIS A 34 6.02 10.22 -10.74
N VAL A 35 6.30 11.41 -10.28
CA VAL A 35 6.98 11.66 -9.00
C VAL A 35 6.00 12.25 -8.02
N ILE A 36 5.86 11.61 -6.86
CA ILE A 36 5.11 12.11 -5.71
C ILE A 36 6.10 12.64 -4.68
N ALA A 37 6.23 13.95 -4.56
CA ALA A 37 7.20 14.57 -3.66
C ALA A 37 6.53 14.99 -2.33
N MET A 38 6.98 14.41 -1.22
CA MET A 38 6.46 14.72 0.10
C MET A 38 6.96 16.11 0.57
N VAL A 39 6.09 16.87 1.21
CA VAL A 39 6.37 18.20 1.77
C VAL A 39 5.92 18.25 3.22
N GLY A 40 6.65 18.97 4.09
CA GLY A 40 6.23 19.24 5.46
C GLY A 40 7.33 19.04 6.50
N LEU A 41 7.08 19.53 7.71
CA LEU A 41 8.01 19.47 8.84
C LEU A 41 8.31 18.02 9.29
N PRO A 42 9.42 17.76 9.98
CA PRO A 42 9.66 16.44 10.60
C PRO A 42 8.53 16.04 11.56
N ALA A 43 8.35 14.75 11.80
CA ALA A 43 7.28 14.16 12.62
C ALA A 43 5.84 14.49 12.20
N ARG A 44 5.60 14.79 10.92
CA ARG A 44 4.25 15.05 10.37
C ARG A 44 3.71 13.88 9.53
N GLY A 45 4.19 12.66 9.74
CA GLY A 45 3.65 11.46 9.10
C GLY A 45 4.05 11.23 7.64
N LYS A 46 4.91 12.07 7.02
CA LYS A 46 5.31 11.94 5.60
C LYS A 46 5.77 10.54 5.20
N THR A 47 6.75 9.99 5.90
CA THR A 47 7.29 8.65 5.62
C THR A 47 6.23 7.55 5.78
N TYR A 48 5.31 7.71 6.73
CA TYR A 48 4.19 6.78 6.90
C TYR A 48 3.23 6.84 5.70
N ILE A 49 2.86 8.04 5.28
CA ILE A 49 2.04 8.28 4.10
C ILE A 49 2.73 7.73 2.85
N ALA A 50 4.03 8.03 2.67
CA ALA A 50 4.83 7.55 1.54
C ALA A 50 4.82 6.01 1.45
N LYS A 51 5.08 5.30 2.55
CA LYS A 51 5.07 3.84 2.61
C LYS A 51 3.68 3.25 2.33
N LYS A 52 2.63 3.82 2.91
CA LYS A 52 1.26 3.37 2.66
C LYS A 52 0.84 3.56 1.20
N LEU A 53 1.14 4.73 0.64
CA LEU A 53 0.86 5.03 -0.76
C LEU A 53 1.59 4.06 -1.70
N THR A 54 2.88 3.84 -1.47
CA THR A 54 3.69 2.90 -2.26
C THR A 54 3.12 1.48 -2.20
N ARG A 55 2.75 1.00 -1.01
CA ARG A 55 2.12 -0.30 -0.83
C ARG A 55 0.82 -0.42 -1.63
N TYR A 56 -0.04 0.60 -1.56
CA TYR A 56 -1.30 0.62 -2.29
C TYR A 56 -1.08 0.62 -3.81
N LEU A 57 -0.19 1.47 -4.32
CA LEU A 57 0.07 1.55 -5.76
C LEU A 57 0.66 0.25 -6.31
N ASN A 58 1.60 -0.36 -5.59
CA ASN A 58 2.14 -1.68 -5.95
C ASN A 58 1.06 -2.77 -5.93
N TRP A 59 0.16 -2.72 -4.94
CA TRP A 59 -0.97 -3.66 -4.86
C TRP A 59 -1.87 -3.61 -6.11
N ILE A 60 -2.14 -2.43 -6.62
CA ILE A 60 -2.97 -2.26 -7.84
C ILE A 60 -2.17 -2.42 -9.14
N GLY A 61 -0.93 -2.90 -9.08
CA GLY A 61 -0.09 -3.21 -10.23
C GLY A 61 0.70 -2.04 -10.79
N ILE A 62 0.77 -0.90 -10.09
CA ILE A 62 1.58 0.25 -10.50
C ILE A 62 2.95 0.16 -9.82
N GLN A 63 4.00 -0.03 -10.61
CA GLN A 63 5.38 -0.22 -10.12
C GLN A 63 5.87 1.04 -9.40
N THR A 64 5.92 0.98 -8.07
CA THR A 64 6.18 2.15 -7.21
C THR A 64 7.31 1.90 -6.22
N ARG A 65 8.19 2.91 -6.03
CA ARG A 65 9.31 2.86 -5.07
C ARG A 65 9.44 4.16 -4.28
N VAL A 66 9.85 4.05 -3.00
CA VAL A 66 10.20 5.20 -2.15
C VAL A 66 11.69 5.49 -2.24
N PHE A 67 12.03 6.77 -2.41
CA PHE A 67 13.38 7.32 -2.32
C PHE A 67 13.45 8.27 -1.13
N ASN A 68 13.97 7.76 0.00
CA ASN A 68 14.02 8.51 1.25
C ASN A 68 15.36 9.21 1.42
N VAL A 69 15.39 10.53 1.29
CA VAL A 69 16.61 11.36 1.39
C VAL A 69 17.33 11.20 2.73
N GLY A 70 16.60 10.85 3.79
CA GLY A 70 17.20 10.55 5.09
C GLY A 70 18.09 9.30 5.06
N GLU A 71 17.81 8.34 4.20
CA GLU A 71 18.68 7.15 4.01
C GLU A 71 19.96 7.52 3.31
N TYR A 72 19.91 8.30 2.22
CA TYR A 72 21.10 8.82 1.54
C TYR A 72 21.99 9.63 2.47
N ARG A 73 21.39 10.48 3.32
CA ARG A 73 22.15 11.22 4.33
C ARG A 73 22.86 10.30 5.31
N ARG A 74 22.17 9.28 5.84
CA ARG A 74 22.78 8.31 6.78
C ARG A 74 23.92 7.51 6.17
N GLN A 75 23.85 7.23 4.87
CA GLN A 75 24.94 6.57 4.14
C GLN A 75 26.13 7.51 3.90
N ALA A 76 25.87 8.81 3.72
CA ALA A 76 26.92 9.81 3.47
C ALA A 76 27.58 10.34 4.76
N THR A 77 26.99 10.12 5.92
CA THR A 77 27.51 10.60 7.23
C THR A 77 27.64 9.42 8.19
N GLU A 78 28.84 9.13 8.67
CA GLU A 78 29.14 7.98 9.54
C GLU A 78 28.47 8.05 10.92
N ALA A 79 28.19 9.25 11.45
CA ALA A 79 27.46 9.42 12.70
C ALA A 79 26.65 10.71 12.73
N TYR A 80 25.39 10.61 13.17
CA TYR A 80 24.58 11.74 13.57
C TYR A 80 25.04 12.23 14.95
N LYS A 81 25.53 13.46 15.03
CA LYS A 81 26.09 14.01 16.28
C LYS A 81 25.08 14.84 17.07
N SER A 82 24.32 15.72 16.41
CA SER A 82 23.30 16.58 17.06
C SER A 82 22.38 17.28 16.03
N HIS A 83 21.32 17.95 16.55
CA HIS A 83 20.41 18.79 15.76
C HIS A 83 21.13 19.94 15.02
N ASP A 84 22.35 20.33 15.43
CA ASP A 84 23.14 21.36 14.76
C ASP A 84 23.44 21.06 13.29
N PHE A 85 23.43 19.77 12.92
CA PHE A 85 23.51 19.34 11.52
C PHE A 85 22.39 19.90 10.66
N PHE A 86 21.27 20.29 11.25
CA PHE A 86 20.09 20.80 10.53
C PHE A 86 19.96 22.33 10.58
N ARG A 87 20.86 23.03 11.25
CA ARG A 87 20.86 24.50 11.28
C ARG A 87 21.06 25.07 9.89
N ALA A 88 20.44 26.22 9.63
CA ALA A 88 20.55 26.92 8.35
C ALA A 88 21.94 27.59 8.14
N ASP A 89 22.59 27.95 9.23
CA ASP A 89 23.93 28.60 9.24
C ASP A 89 25.08 27.55 9.16
N ASN A 90 24.80 26.28 9.27
CA ASN A 90 25.81 25.22 9.08
C ASN A 90 26.00 24.93 7.59
N ALA A 91 26.92 25.65 6.94
CA ALA A 91 27.15 25.58 5.51
C ALA A 91 27.64 24.19 5.05
N GLU A 92 28.49 23.52 5.83
CA GLU A 92 29.01 22.19 5.52
C GLU A 92 27.88 21.13 5.54
N ALA A 93 27.10 21.11 6.61
CA ALA A 93 25.96 20.21 6.71
C ALA A 93 24.88 20.51 5.65
N MET A 94 24.70 21.77 5.28
CA MET A 94 23.78 22.16 4.21
C MET A 94 24.25 21.64 2.84
N ALA A 95 25.55 21.70 2.56
CA ALA A 95 26.13 21.15 1.34
C ALA A 95 25.92 19.62 1.25
N ILE A 96 26.19 18.88 2.34
CA ILE A 96 25.95 17.43 2.43
C ILE A 96 24.47 17.12 2.21
N ARG A 97 23.56 17.79 2.90
CA ARG A 97 22.11 17.58 2.74
C ARG A 97 21.63 17.88 1.32
N SER A 98 22.19 18.89 0.68
CA SER A 98 21.85 19.27 -0.69
C SER A 98 22.34 18.22 -1.68
N LYS A 99 23.56 17.71 -1.51
CA LYS A 99 24.11 16.63 -2.31
C LYS A 99 23.28 15.35 -2.18
N CYS A 100 23.02 14.89 -0.96
CA CYS A 100 22.20 13.69 -0.73
C CYS A 100 20.81 13.80 -1.36
N ALA A 101 20.22 14.99 -1.35
CA ALA A 101 18.92 15.19 -1.97
C ALA A 101 18.99 15.18 -3.51
N LEU A 102 20.09 15.68 -4.11
CA LEU A 102 20.30 15.57 -5.55
C LEU A 102 20.60 14.13 -5.97
N ASP A 103 21.46 13.43 -5.25
CA ASP A 103 21.79 12.02 -5.52
C ASP A 103 20.52 11.15 -5.49
N ALA A 104 19.67 11.33 -4.47
CA ALA A 104 18.39 10.63 -4.37
C ALA A 104 17.43 10.98 -5.53
N LEU A 105 17.43 12.24 -5.96
CA LEU A 105 16.58 12.72 -7.06
C LEU A 105 17.04 12.15 -8.40
N GLU A 106 18.35 12.07 -8.62
CA GLU A 106 18.92 11.49 -9.84
C GLU A 106 18.70 9.97 -9.92
N ASP A 107 18.94 9.26 -8.82
CA ASP A 107 18.70 7.81 -8.75
C ASP A 107 17.22 7.47 -8.98
N MET A 108 16.34 8.28 -8.40
CA MET A 108 14.90 8.17 -8.62
C MET A 108 14.53 8.35 -10.09
N CYS A 109 15.05 9.37 -10.74
CA CYS A 109 14.75 9.63 -12.14
C CYS A 109 15.32 8.54 -13.07
N LYS A 110 16.53 8.04 -12.81
CA LYS A 110 17.10 6.91 -13.55
C LYS A 110 16.27 5.63 -13.41
N TRP A 111 15.79 5.35 -12.20
CA TRP A 111 14.91 4.21 -11.98
C TRP A 111 13.58 4.35 -12.74
N LEU A 112 12.99 5.54 -12.78
CA LEU A 112 11.78 5.82 -13.56
C LEU A 112 12.01 5.74 -15.08
N GLU A 113 13.22 5.96 -15.57
CA GLU A 113 13.55 5.77 -17.00
C GLU A 113 13.62 4.31 -17.42
N SER A 114 13.97 3.41 -16.48
CA SER A 114 14.25 2.01 -16.81
C SER A 114 13.13 1.04 -16.39
N GLU A 115 12.55 1.21 -15.21
CA GLU A 115 11.72 0.18 -14.59
C GLU A 115 10.41 0.71 -14.01
N GLY A 116 10.45 1.90 -13.39
CA GLY A 116 9.37 2.38 -12.54
C GLY A 116 8.29 3.19 -13.25
N GLU A 117 7.09 3.21 -12.66
CA GLU A 117 5.97 4.04 -13.12
C GLU A 117 5.72 5.21 -12.17
N VAL A 118 5.85 4.98 -10.85
CA VAL A 118 5.65 6.01 -9.82
C VAL A 118 6.79 5.98 -8.81
N ALA A 119 7.39 7.13 -8.54
CA ALA A 119 8.38 7.27 -7.47
C ALA A 119 7.88 8.20 -6.37
N VAL A 120 8.10 7.82 -5.11
CA VAL A 120 7.79 8.67 -3.97
C VAL A 120 9.08 9.25 -3.40
N TYR A 121 9.28 10.56 -3.56
CA TYR A 121 10.43 11.30 -3.05
C TYR A 121 10.17 11.77 -1.63
N ASP A 122 10.64 11.01 -0.64
CA ASP A 122 10.37 11.27 0.79
C ASP A 122 11.46 12.13 1.41
N ALA A 123 11.15 13.42 1.55
CA ALA A 123 11.98 14.42 2.22
C ALA A 123 11.10 15.51 2.86
N THR A 124 11.71 16.50 3.49
CA THR A 124 10.97 17.64 4.08
C THR A 124 10.49 18.64 3.02
N ASN A 125 11.31 18.95 2.03
CA ASN A 125 11.04 19.85 0.89
C ASN A 125 10.37 21.16 1.29
N THR A 126 10.89 21.78 2.36
CA THR A 126 10.24 22.85 3.11
C THR A 126 10.34 24.23 2.48
N THR A 127 11.16 24.44 1.45
CA THR A 127 11.36 25.76 0.83
C THR A 127 10.96 25.80 -0.65
N TYR A 128 10.61 26.98 -1.13
CA TYR A 128 10.30 27.22 -2.55
C TYR A 128 11.45 26.80 -3.47
N GLU A 129 12.68 27.16 -3.09
CA GLU A 129 13.87 26.86 -3.88
C GLU A 129 14.07 25.35 -4.02
N ARG A 130 13.81 24.58 -2.95
CA ARG A 130 13.91 23.12 -2.99
C ARG A 130 12.84 22.53 -3.89
N ARG A 131 11.60 22.98 -3.82
CA ARG A 131 10.51 22.51 -4.67
C ARG A 131 10.70 22.90 -6.12
N LYS A 132 11.23 24.12 -6.38
CA LYS A 132 11.62 24.55 -7.73
C LYS A 132 12.73 23.68 -8.32
N LEU A 133 13.74 23.32 -7.52
CA LEU A 133 14.80 22.40 -7.95
C LEU A 133 14.22 21.04 -8.37
N ILE A 134 13.31 20.49 -7.55
CA ILE A 134 12.64 19.22 -7.87
C ILE A 134 11.85 19.34 -9.18
N TYR A 135 11.10 20.41 -9.36
CA TYR A 135 10.34 20.67 -10.58
C TYR A 135 11.25 20.73 -11.81
N ASN A 136 12.34 21.50 -11.75
CA ASN A 136 13.28 21.64 -12.86
C ASN A 136 13.89 20.29 -13.25
N VAL A 137 14.27 19.47 -12.27
CA VAL A 137 14.84 18.16 -12.55
C VAL A 137 13.75 17.21 -13.11
N VAL A 138 12.64 17.06 -12.41
CA VAL A 138 11.61 16.07 -12.74
C VAL A 138 10.85 16.42 -14.02
N CYS A 139 10.40 17.67 -14.14
CA CYS A 139 9.53 18.10 -15.24
C CYS A 139 10.31 18.64 -16.43
N GLU A 140 11.29 19.53 -16.20
CA GLU A 140 11.99 20.20 -17.32
C GLU A 140 13.10 19.33 -17.90
N ARG A 141 13.89 18.61 -17.04
CA ARG A 141 15.00 17.78 -17.54
C ARG A 141 14.54 16.39 -17.98
N PHE A 142 13.68 15.71 -17.20
CA PHE A 142 13.25 14.35 -17.49
C PHE A 142 11.86 14.24 -18.14
N GLY A 143 11.05 15.30 -18.09
CA GLY A 143 9.71 15.33 -18.69
C GLY A 143 8.68 14.46 -17.96
N PHE A 144 8.92 14.14 -16.68
CA PHE A 144 8.00 13.36 -15.85
C PHE A 144 6.92 14.24 -15.23
N LYS A 145 5.83 13.62 -14.79
CA LYS A 145 4.78 14.31 -14.04
C LYS A 145 5.18 14.43 -12.57
N LEU A 146 4.87 15.57 -11.96
CA LEU A 146 5.17 15.85 -10.56
C LEU A 146 3.89 16.20 -9.80
N PHE A 147 3.74 15.62 -8.61
CA PHE A 147 2.67 15.92 -7.68
C PHE A 147 3.24 16.07 -6.25
N PHE A 148 3.02 17.21 -5.64
CA PHE A 148 3.45 17.41 -4.27
C PHE A 148 2.37 16.97 -3.28
N VAL A 149 2.78 16.35 -2.17
CA VAL A 149 1.90 15.98 -1.05
C VAL A 149 2.43 16.61 0.22
N GLU A 150 1.75 17.66 0.69
CA GLU A 150 2.08 18.32 1.94
C GLU A 150 1.31 17.70 3.11
N SER A 151 2.05 17.21 4.10
CA SER A 151 1.50 16.76 5.37
C SER A 151 1.71 17.86 6.42
N TYR A 152 0.64 18.55 6.75
CA TYR A 152 0.61 19.63 7.75
C TYR A 152 -0.09 19.13 9.02
N CYS A 153 0.55 19.36 10.17
CA CYS A 153 -0.06 19.06 11.47
C CYS A 153 0.42 20.09 12.49
N ASP A 154 -0.50 20.71 13.19
CA ASP A 154 -0.27 21.66 14.29
C ASP A 154 -0.79 21.14 15.63
N ASP A 155 -1.40 19.96 15.69
CA ASP A 155 -1.84 19.31 16.92
C ASP A 155 -0.64 18.83 17.75
N PRO A 156 -0.36 19.45 18.94
CA PRO A 156 0.80 19.09 19.75
C PRO A 156 0.78 17.62 20.21
N LYS A 157 -0.40 17.05 20.48
CA LYS A 157 -0.53 15.67 20.96
C LYS A 157 -0.10 14.66 19.90
N ILE A 158 -0.53 14.89 18.65
CA ILE A 158 -0.14 14.05 17.51
C ILE A 158 1.36 14.15 17.24
N ILE A 159 1.90 15.38 17.30
CA ILE A 159 3.32 15.64 17.07
C ILE A 159 4.16 14.92 18.13
N GLU A 160 3.82 15.08 19.40
CA GLU A 160 4.53 14.47 20.52
C GLU A 160 4.47 12.94 20.44
N ALA A 161 3.30 12.35 20.16
CA ALA A 161 3.17 10.92 19.96
C ALA A 161 4.07 10.41 18.83
N ASN A 162 4.07 11.09 17.68
CA ASN A 162 4.92 10.74 16.54
C ASN A 162 6.43 10.86 16.85
N ILE A 163 6.84 11.81 17.69
CA ILE A 163 8.24 11.94 18.10
C ILE A 163 8.60 10.76 19.01
N ARG A 164 7.81 10.48 20.04
CA ARG A 164 8.08 9.42 21.03
C ARG A 164 8.08 8.03 20.42
N GLU A 165 7.09 7.71 19.61
CA GLU A 165 6.92 6.36 19.07
C GLU A 165 7.84 6.06 17.89
N VAL A 166 8.02 7.03 16.97
CA VAL A 166 8.66 6.76 15.68
C VAL A 166 10.07 7.33 15.60
N LYS A 167 10.31 8.53 16.13
CA LYS A 167 11.58 9.24 15.88
C LYS A 167 12.65 8.95 16.90
N VAL A 168 12.30 8.80 18.16
CA VAL A 168 13.25 8.41 19.21
C VAL A 168 13.82 7.00 18.95
N ASN A 169 13.06 6.14 18.28
CA ASN A 169 13.51 4.79 17.90
C ASN A 169 14.17 4.75 16.50
N SER A 170 14.42 5.90 15.86
CA SER A 170 15.05 5.93 14.54
C SER A 170 16.56 5.65 14.62
N PRO A 171 17.20 5.22 13.51
CA PRO A 171 18.64 4.96 13.50
C PRO A 171 19.50 6.16 13.94
N ASP A 172 19.04 7.39 13.75
CA ASP A 172 19.73 8.61 14.16
C ASP A 172 19.93 8.72 15.68
N TYR A 173 19.09 8.05 16.49
CA TYR A 173 19.03 8.18 17.95
C TYR A 173 19.28 6.86 18.70
N ARG A 174 19.80 5.83 17.99
CA ARG A 174 19.96 4.47 18.55
C ARG A 174 20.81 4.45 19.83
N ASP A 175 21.86 5.25 19.87
CA ASP A 175 22.85 5.28 20.94
C ASP A 175 22.63 6.47 21.93
N MET A 176 21.50 7.17 21.81
CA MET A 176 21.17 8.34 22.63
C MET A 176 20.09 7.97 23.69
N ASN A 177 20.18 8.59 24.88
CA ASN A 177 19.09 8.51 25.86
C ASN A 177 17.78 9.05 25.26
N LYS A 178 16.65 8.47 25.62
CA LYS A 178 15.33 8.80 25.06
C LYS A 178 14.92 10.25 25.31
N ASP A 179 15.25 10.82 26.47
CA ASP A 179 14.90 12.20 26.81
C ASP A 179 15.78 13.19 26.04
N ASP A 180 17.07 12.89 25.90
CA ASP A 180 18.00 13.69 25.10
C ASP A 180 17.65 13.60 23.61
N ALA A 181 17.28 12.42 23.11
CA ALA A 181 16.81 12.23 21.74
C ALA A 181 15.52 13.01 21.46
N LEU A 182 14.61 13.06 22.42
CA LEU A 182 13.38 13.86 22.33
C LEU A 182 13.70 15.35 22.20
N LEU A 183 14.57 15.86 23.07
CA LEU A 183 14.97 17.28 23.09
C LEU A 183 15.70 17.65 21.79
N ASP A 184 16.67 16.85 21.37
CA ASP A 184 17.40 17.05 20.11
C ASP A 184 16.43 17.07 18.91
N PHE A 185 15.45 16.17 18.89
CA PHE A 185 14.49 16.12 17.79
C PHE A 185 13.56 17.34 17.78
N VAL A 186 13.18 17.87 18.94
CA VAL A 186 12.40 19.12 19.05
C VAL A 186 13.18 20.29 18.48
N HIS A 187 14.46 20.47 18.86
CA HIS A 187 15.33 21.50 18.29
C HIS A 187 15.49 21.34 16.77
N ARG A 188 15.63 20.13 16.28
CA ARG A 188 15.65 19.84 14.85
C ARG A 188 14.37 20.29 14.14
N ILE A 189 13.19 20.10 14.75
CA ILE A 189 11.92 20.62 14.20
C ILE A 189 11.94 22.14 14.13
N GLU A 190 12.44 22.82 15.17
CA GLU A 190 12.53 24.28 15.20
C GLU A 190 13.41 24.85 14.10
N HIS A 191 14.56 24.22 13.80
CA HIS A 191 15.41 24.62 12.66
C HIS A 191 14.67 24.53 11.32
N TYR A 192 13.89 23.47 11.10
CA TYR A 192 13.07 23.37 9.89
C TYR A 192 11.90 24.36 9.88
N LYS A 193 11.30 24.64 11.05
CA LYS A 193 10.17 25.56 11.18
C LYS A 193 10.57 27.00 10.84
N ALA A 194 11.80 27.40 11.16
CA ALA A 194 12.32 28.71 10.86
C ALA A 194 12.40 29.03 9.36
N CYS A 195 12.57 28.02 8.49
CA CYS A 195 12.65 28.20 7.04
C CYS A 195 11.46 27.57 6.28
N TYR A 196 10.43 27.11 6.99
CA TYR A 196 9.31 26.43 6.40
C TYR A 196 8.38 27.37 5.62
N GLN A 197 8.15 27.03 4.37
CA GLN A 197 7.24 27.71 3.46
C GLN A 197 6.22 26.67 2.96
N THR A 198 4.96 26.78 3.43
CA THR A 198 3.87 25.91 2.98
C THR A 198 3.64 26.06 1.48
N LEU A 199 3.11 25.03 0.82
CA LEU A 199 2.68 25.14 -0.58
C LEU A 199 1.65 26.28 -0.73
N ASP A 200 1.84 27.11 -1.74
CA ASP A 200 1.02 28.31 -1.96
C ASP A 200 0.34 28.27 -3.33
N GLU A 201 -0.98 28.39 -3.34
CA GLU A 201 -1.80 28.29 -4.55
C GLU A 201 -1.55 29.44 -5.56
N VAL A 202 -1.03 30.55 -5.09
CA VAL A 202 -0.75 31.75 -5.92
C VAL A 202 0.68 31.74 -6.42
N GLN A 203 1.65 31.54 -5.53
CA GLN A 203 3.07 31.57 -5.87
C GLN A 203 3.52 30.33 -6.63
N GLU A 204 2.91 29.16 -6.31
CA GLU A 204 3.22 27.87 -6.90
C GLU A 204 2.07 27.33 -7.78
N LYS A 205 1.31 28.24 -8.41
CA LYS A 205 0.14 27.94 -9.23
C LYS A 205 0.36 26.93 -10.36
N GLN A 206 1.62 26.79 -10.81
CA GLN A 206 2.01 25.85 -11.86
C GLN A 206 2.12 24.39 -11.35
N TYR A 207 2.24 24.17 -10.03
CA TYR A 207 2.42 22.85 -9.48
C TYR A 207 1.07 22.17 -9.23
N SER A 208 1.05 20.85 -9.40
CA SER A 208 -0.03 20.00 -8.94
C SER A 208 0.29 19.53 -7.52
N PHE A 209 -0.63 19.73 -6.58
CA PHE A 209 -0.37 19.32 -5.19
C PHE A 209 -1.64 19.01 -4.38
N MET A 210 -1.42 18.34 -3.26
CA MET A 210 -2.40 18.06 -2.23
C MET A 210 -1.84 18.47 -0.87
N LYS A 211 -2.67 19.09 -0.03
CA LYS A 211 -2.35 19.41 1.37
C LYS A 211 -3.28 18.64 2.28
N ILE A 212 -2.72 17.89 3.22
CA ILE A 212 -3.43 17.11 4.23
C ILE A 212 -3.22 17.76 5.59
N PHE A 213 -4.29 18.26 6.19
CA PHE A 213 -4.24 18.94 7.49
C PHE A 213 -4.69 17.98 8.61
N ASN A 214 -3.93 17.97 9.71
CA ASN A 214 -4.29 17.30 10.97
C ASN A 214 -4.89 15.90 10.74
N THR A 215 -4.08 15.01 10.12
CA THR A 215 -4.47 13.62 9.86
C THR A 215 -5.71 13.43 8.96
N GLY A 216 -6.02 14.40 8.10
CA GLY A 216 -7.12 14.29 7.14
C GLY A 216 -8.39 15.06 7.53
N GLN A 217 -8.37 15.87 8.60
CA GLN A 217 -9.52 16.71 8.97
C GLN A 217 -9.91 17.70 7.86
N LYS A 218 -8.93 18.19 7.11
CA LYS A 218 -9.12 19.02 5.93
C LYS A 218 -8.13 18.60 4.86
N VAL A 219 -8.59 18.56 3.63
CA VAL A 219 -7.76 18.30 2.45
C VAL A 219 -7.99 19.39 1.42
N VAL A 220 -6.90 19.88 0.85
CA VAL A 220 -6.91 20.82 -0.28
C VAL A 220 -6.20 20.15 -1.45
N VAL A 221 -6.80 20.17 -2.62
CA VAL A 221 -6.21 19.65 -3.86
C VAL A 221 -6.14 20.76 -4.87
N HIS A 222 -4.94 20.98 -5.41
CA HIS A 222 -4.70 21.99 -6.44
C HIS A 222 -4.19 21.30 -7.71
N ARG A 223 -4.93 21.42 -8.82
CA ARG A 223 -4.56 20.92 -10.15
C ARG A 223 -4.09 19.46 -10.12
N HIS A 224 -4.97 18.49 -10.02
CA HIS A 224 -4.61 17.08 -10.25
C HIS A 224 -4.82 16.71 -11.72
N GLU A 225 -3.91 15.96 -12.31
CA GLU A 225 -3.93 15.61 -13.71
C GLU A 225 -3.77 14.10 -13.93
N GLY A 226 -4.69 13.53 -14.69
CA GLY A 226 -4.64 12.11 -15.07
C GLY A 226 -5.04 11.14 -13.96
N HIS A 227 -5.09 9.86 -14.32
CA HIS A 227 -5.63 8.81 -13.44
C HIS A 227 -4.72 8.49 -12.24
N ILE A 228 -3.39 8.58 -12.39
CA ILE A 228 -2.45 8.31 -11.29
C ILE A 228 -2.62 9.33 -10.17
N GLN A 229 -2.60 10.63 -10.48
CA GLN A 229 -2.78 11.66 -9.46
C GLN A 229 -4.18 11.58 -8.84
N SER A 230 -5.22 11.30 -9.62
CA SER A 230 -6.58 11.09 -9.10
C SER A 230 -6.65 9.91 -8.12
N ARG A 231 -5.97 8.79 -8.41
CA ARG A 231 -5.87 7.65 -7.48
C ARG A 231 -5.09 8.00 -6.22
N VAL A 232 -3.98 8.72 -6.35
CA VAL A 232 -3.20 9.21 -5.20
C VAL A 232 -4.09 10.08 -4.29
N VAL A 233 -4.79 11.05 -4.87
CA VAL A 233 -5.72 11.93 -4.12
C VAL A 233 -6.80 11.10 -3.44
N TYR A 234 -7.48 10.22 -4.18
CA TYR A 234 -8.53 9.37 -3.64
C TYR A 234 -8.04 8.50 -2.48
N TYR A 235 -6.88 7.85 -2.64
CA TYR A 235 -6.28 7.05 -1.58
C TYR A 235 -5.95 7.88 -0.34
N LEU A 236 -5.24 9.00 -0.52
CA LEU A 236 -4.79 9.85 0.59
C LEU A 236 -5.93 10.55 1.34
N MET A 237 -7.05 10.81 0.68
CA MET A 237 -8.27 11.29 1.34
C MET A 237 -8.94 10.26 2.25
N ASN A 238 -8.67 8.98 2.04
CA ASN A 238 -9.33 7.87 2.74
C ASN A 238 -8.45 7.15 3.76
N ILE A 239 -7.14 7.45 3.83
CA ILE A 239 -6.28 6.76 4.81
C ILE A 239 -6.55 7.23 6.24
N HIS A 240 -6.71 6.26 7.12
CA HIS A 240 -6.73 6.50 8.56
C HIS A 240 -5.29 6.51 9.10
N ILE A 241 -4.89 7.59 9.79
CA ILE A 241 -3.50 7.79 10.24
C ILE A 241 -3.33 7.41 11.71
N MET A 242 -4.43 7.34 12.49
CA MET A 242 -4.39 6.97 13.91
C MET A 242 -4.19 5.46 14.11
N PRO A 243 -3.60 5.03 15.24
CA PRO A 243 -3.51 3.61 15.58
C PRO A 243 -4.88 2.94 15.59
N ARG A 244 -4.96 1.76 14.98
CA ARG A 244 -6.21 0.99 14.84
C ARG A 244 -5.92 -0.50 14.72
N SER A 245 -6.95 -1.32 14.87
CA SER A 245 -6.84 -2.76 14.75
C SER A 245 -7.77 -3.32 13.68
N ILE A 246 -7.21 -4.14 12.80
CA ILE A 246 -7.95 -4.93 11.83
C ILE A 246 -7.82 -6.38 12.26
N TYR A 247 -8.97 -6.99 12.57
CA TYR A 247 -9.06 -8.38 12.98
C TYR A 247 -9.46 -9.21 11.77
N LEU A 248 -8.75 -10.28 11.50
CA LEU A 248 -9.03 -11.17 10.39
C LEU A 248 -9.32 -12.58 10.92
N THR A 249 -10.41 -13.18 10.48
CA THR A 249 -10.73 -14.56 10.82
C THR A 249 -11.34 -15.28 9.62
N ARG A 250 -11.04 -16.57 9.49
CA ARG A 250 -11.75 -17.45 8.59
C ARG A 250 -13.12 -17.78 9.18
N HIS A 251 -14.09 -18.07 8.32
CA HIS A 251 -15.38 -18.62 8.74
C HIS A 251 -15.23 -19.96 9.49
N GLY A 252 -16.18 -20.33 10.32
CA GLY A 252 -16.25 -21.65 10.93
C GLY A 252 -16.31 -22.75 9.86
N GLU A 253 -15.96 -23.98 10.23
CA GLU A 253 -15.99 -25.14 9.33
C GLU A 253 -17.39 -25.31 8.71
N SER A 254 -17.47 -25.45 7.38
CA SER A 254 -18.72 -25.70 6.68
C SER A 254 -18.93 -27.19 6.41
N VAL A 255 -20.16 -27.59 6.08
CA VAL A 255 -20.48 -28.96 5.69
C VAL A 255 -19.66 -29.44 4.49
N LEU A 256 -19.41 -28.58 3.50
CA LEU A 256 -18.54 -28.90 2.36
C LEU A 256 -17.07 -29.06 2.78
N ASN A 257 -16.60 -28.34 3.80
CA ASN A 257 -15.24 -28.53 4.32
C ASN A 257 -15.05 -29.94 4.94
N LEU A 258 -16.08 -30.48 5.63
CA LEU A 258 -16.05 -31.86 6.13
C LEU A 258 -15.89 -32.89 5.01
N GLN A 259 -16.40 -32.58 3.83
CA GLN A 259 -16.31 -33.45 2.63
C GLN A 259 -15.04 -33.21 1.80
N GLY A 260 -14.14 -32.30 2.24
CA GLY A 260 -12.95 -31.91 1.47
C GLY A 260 -13.25 -31.11 0.21
N ARG A 261 -14.48 -30.60 0.05
CA ARG A 261 -14.93 -29.89 -1.16
C ARG A 261 -14.58 -28.40 -1.09
N ILE A 262 -14.17 -27.83 -2.21
CA ILE A 262 -13.85 -26.41 -2.37
C ILE A 262 -15.08 -25.62 -2.85
N GLY A 263 -15.12 -24.32 -2.56
CA GLY A 263 -16.18 -23.42 -3.02
C GLY A 263 -17.54 -23.66 -2.38
N GLY A 264 -18.59 -23.49 -3.19
CA GLY A 264 -19.98 -23.66 -2.81
C GLY A 264 -20.49 -22.68 -1.72
N ASP A 265 -21.79 -22.79 -1.38
CA ASP A 265 -22.44 -21.95 -0.35
C ASP A 265 -23.18 -22.79 0.70
N ALA A 266 -22.42 -23.65 1.41
CA ALA A 266 -22.93 -24.51 2.46
C ALA A 266 -23.02 -23.83 3.82
N ASP A 267 -23.88 -24.36 4.68
CA ASP A 267 -24.03 -23.98 6.08
C ASP A 267 -22.82 -24.44 6.91
N LEU A 268 -22.66 -23.89 8.10
CA LEU A 268 -21.68 -24.34 9.08
C LEU A 268 -21.96 -25.77 9.54
N SER A 269 -20.90 -26.55 9.75
CA SER A 269 -20.95 -27.81 10.48
C SER A 269 -21.26 -27.56 11.97
N GLU A 270 -21.48 -28.61 12.76
CA GLU A 270 -21.65 -28.48 14.21
C GLU A 270 -20.43 -27.79 14.85
N ARG A 271 -19.23 -28.26 14.51
CA ARG A 271 -17.97 -27.66 14.97
C ARG A 271 -17.81 -26.21 14.51
N GLY A 272 -18.30 -25.88 13.30
CA GLY A 272 -18.31 -24.50 12.79
C GLY A 272 -19.23 -23.60 13.60
N ARG A 273 -20.37 -24.09 14.11
CA ARG A 273 -21.27 -23.35 14.99
C ARG A 273 -20.68 -23.15 16.37
N GLU A 274 -20.00 -24.15 16.92
CA GLU A 274 -19.25 -24.00 18.17
C GLU A 274 -18.17 -22.92 18.05
N TYR A 275 -17.43 -22.91 16.93
CA TYR A 275 -16.46 -21.85 16.62
C TYR A 275 -17.12 -20.45 16.59
N ALA A 276 -18.28 -20.30 15.93
CA ALA A 276 -19.00 -19.04 15.86
C ALA A 276 -19.39 -18.52 17.26
N LEU A 277 -19.86 -19.40 18.14
CA LEU A 277 -20.20 -19.07 19.53
C LEU A 277 -18.94 -18.65 20.33
N ALA A 278 -17.85 -19.38 20.16
CA ALA A 278 -16.57 -19.07 20.80
C ALA A 278 -16.01 -17.71 20.34
N LEU A 279 -16.07 -17.43 19.04
CA LEU A 279 -15.65 -16.16 18.44
C LEU A 279 -16.48 -14.99 19.01
N ALA A 280 -17.80 -15.12 19.05
CA ALA A 280 -18.67 -14.08 19.60
C ALA A 280 -18.34 -13.78 21.06
N LYS A 281 -18.11 -14.81 21.88
CA LYS A 281 -17.69 -14.68 23.27
C LYS A 281 -16.31 -14.03 23.41
N PHE A 282 -15.35 -14.39 22.54
CA PHE A 282 -14.02 -13.80 22.51
C PHE A 282 -14.08 -12.31 22.17
N ILE A 283 -14.77 -11.93 21.10
CA ILE A 283 -14.91 -10.53 20.67
C ILE A 283 -15.59 -9.69 21.75
N LYS A 284 -16.65 -10.20 22.38
CA LYS A 284 -17.31 -9.50 23.49
C LYS A 284 -16.35 -9.22 24.64
N LYS A 285 -15.47 -10.17 24.98
CA LYS A 285 -14.46 -10.02 26.06
C LYS A 285 -13.41 -8.95 25.73
N GLN A 286 -13.09 -8.73 24.43
CA GLN A 286 -12.09 -7.74 24.03
C GLN A 286 -12.57 -6.29 24.18
N SER A 287 -13.89 -6.06 24.27
CA SER A 287 -14.49 -4.72 24.42
C SER A 287 -13.96 -3.70 23.42
N ILE A 288 -13.87 -4.09 22.14
CA ILE A 288 -13.28 -3.28 21.08
C ILE A 288 -14.19 -2.07 20.79
N PRO A 289 -13.70 -0.83 20.94
CA PRO A 289 -14.53 0.35 20.72
C PRO A 289 -14.88 0.49 19.23
N ARG A 290 -16.11 0.86 18.94
CA ARG A 290 -16.61 1.14 17.58
C ARG A 290 -16.31 0.04 16.57
N LEU A 291 -16.32 -1.22 17.01
CA LEU A 291 -16.10 -2.37 16.14
C LEU A 291 -17.17 -2.46 15.05
N ARG A 292 -16.74 -2.71 13.80
CA ARG A 292 -17.59 -3.13 12.69
C ARG A 292 -17.23 -4.55 12.29
N VAL A 293 -18.22 -5.32 11.86
CA VAL A 293 -18.00 -6.69 11.38
C VAL A 293 -18.34 -6.77 9.91
N TRP A 294 -17.39 -7.23 9.12
CA TRP A 294 -17.58 -7.43 7.70
C TRP A 294 -17.56 -8.91 7.37
N THR A 295 -18.54 -9.35 6.59
CA THR A 295 -18.64 -10.72 6.10
C THR A 295 -18.70 -10.73 4.59
N SER A 296 -18.42 -11.87 3.99
CA SER A 296 -18.83 -12.12 2.62
C SER A 296 -20.37 -12.29 2.53
N GLN A 297 -20.89 -12.52 1.33
CA GLN A 297 -22.31 -12.85 1.15
C GLN A 297 -22.61 -14.34 1.31
N LEU A 298 -21.58 -15.19 1.53
CA LEU A 298 -21.75 -16.62 1.69
C LEU A 298 -22.20 -16.98 3.11
N LYS A 299 -23.14 -17.94 3.20
CA LYS A 299 -23.82 -18.36 4.44
C LYS A 299 -22.85 -18.60 5.60
N ARG A 300 -21.79 -19.37 5.35
CA ARG A 300 -20.81 -19.74 6.39
C ARG A 300 -20.15 -18.55 7.09
N THR A 301 -19.90 -17.43 6.38
CA THR A 301 -19.35 -16.21 7.00
C THR A 301 -20.39 -15.45 7.80
N ILE A 302 -21.61 -15.35 7.26
CA ILE A 302 -22.74 -14.71 7.91
C ILE A 302 -23.09 -15.43 9.22
N GLN A 303 -23.16 -16.77 9.15
CA GLN A 303 -23.45 -17.61 10.33
C GLN A 303 -22.33 -17.51 11.37
N THR A 304 -21.08 -17.44 10.94
CA THR A 304 -19.94 -17.26 11.86
C THR A 304 -20.00 -15.95 12.63
N ALA A 305 -20.46 -14.86 11.98
CA ALA A 305 -20.56 -13.55 12.60
C ALA A 305 -21.88 -13.32 13.38
N ALA A 306 -22.89 -14.16 13.20
CA ALA A 306 -24.27 -13.91 13.64
C ALA A 306 -24.41 -13.60 15.15
N GLY A 307 -23.56 -14.19 16.00
CA GLY A 307 -23.58 -13.98 17.45
C GLY A 307 -22.79 -12.75 17.93
N ILE A 308 -22.16 -11.98 17.05
CA ILE A 308 -21.35 -10.82 17.43
C ILE A 308 -22.22 -9.57 17.49
N ASP A 309 -22.28 -8.94 18.65
CA ASP A 309 -23.04 -7.71 18.91
C ASP A 309 -22.26 -6.47 18.46
N ALA A 310 -22.28 -6.22 17.14
CA ALA A 310 -21.69 -5.06 16.47
C ALA A 310 -22.37 -4.83 15.11
N PRO A 311 -22.32 -3.61 14.54
CA PRO A 311 -22.82 -3.36 13.19
C PRO A 311 -22.17 -4.28 12.16
N GLN A 312 -22.99 -4.97 11.36
CA GLN A 312 -22.52 -5.96 10.37
C GLN A 312 -22.81 -5.50 8.95
N GLU A 313 -21.82 -5.67 8.08
CA GLU A 313 -21.90 -5.35 6.66
C GLU A 313 -21.50 -6.58 5.82
N ARG A 314 -22.21 -6.82 4.71
CA ARG A 314 -21.96 -7.93 3.80
C ARG A 314 -21.36 -7.41 2.50
N TRP A 315 -20.15 -7.87 2.20
CA TRP A 315 -19.40 -7.45 1.02
C TRP A 315 -19.25 -8.59 0.02
N LYS A 316 -19.83 -8.46 -1.18
CA LYS A 316 -19.64 -9.45 -2.26
C LYS A 316 -18.15 -9.61 -2.62
N ALA A 317 -17.39 -8.52 -2.56
CA ALA A 317 -15.96 -8.55 -2.81
C ALA A 317 -15.15 -9.40 -1.81
N LEU A 318 -15.72 -9.77 -0.66
CA LEU A 318 -15.15 -10.70 0.31
C LEU A 318 -15.53 -12.16 0.06
N ASN A 319 -16.33 -12.50 -0.96
CA ASN A 319 -16.62 -13.89 -1.32
C ASN A 319 -15.32 -14.64 -1.62
N GLU A 320 -15.30 -15.96 -1.39
CA GLU A 320 -14.14 -16.79 -1.74
C GLU A 320 -13.86 -16.70 -3.26
N ILE A 321 -12.64 -17.04 -3.63
CA ILE A 321 -12.26 -17.19 -5.04
C ILE A 321 -13.21 -18.14 -5.73
N ASP A 322 -13.76 -17.73 -6.88
CA ASP A 322 -14.66 -18.57 -7.67
C ASP A 322 -13.84 -19.66 -8.38
N ALA A 323 -14.10 -20.92 -8.02
CA ALA A 323 -13.42 -22.07 -8.62
C ALA A 323 -14.08 -22.53 -9.94
N GLY A 324 -15.09 -21.82 -10.44
CA GLY A 324 -15.73 -22.07 -11.72
C GLY A 324 -16.22 -23.51 -11.85
N ILE A 325 -15.75 -24.24 -12.86
CA ILE A 325 -16.14 -25.65 -13.08
C ILE A 325 -15.67 -26.61 -11.97
N CYS A 326 -14.77 -26.19 -11.10
CA CYS A 326 -14.24 -26.95 -9.98
C CYS A 326 -15.00 -26.70 -8.67
N GLU A 327 -16.04 -25.85 -8.67
CA GLU A 327 -16.89 -25.63 -7.50
C GLU A 327 -17.48 -26.95 -6.97
N GLU A 328 -17.48 -27.09 -5.64
CA GLU A 328 -17.99 -28.26 -4.92
C GLU A 328 -17.28 -29.59 -5.24
N MET A 329 -16.07 -29.56 -5.83
CA MET A 329 -15.22 -30.72 -6.05
C MET A 329 -14.14 -30.83 -4.96
N THR A 330 -13.66 -32.09 -4.74
CA THR A 330 -12.43 -32.31 -3.99
C THR A 330 -11.21 -32.10 -4.88
N TYR A 331 -10.01 -31.95 -4.29
CA TYR A 331 -8.78 -31.86 -5.09
C TYR A 331 -8.48 -33.13 -5.86
N GLU A 332 -8.83 -34.28 -5.32
CA GLU A 332 -8.70 -35.60 -5.98
C GLU A 332 -9.63 -35.68 -7.19
N GLU A 333 -10.90 -35.28 -7.05
CA GLU A 333 -11.86 -35.22 -8.16
C GLU A 333 -11.40 -34.26 -9.27
N ILE A 334 -10.78 -33.10 -8.89
CA ILE A 334 -10.23 -32.14 -9.86
C ILE A 334 -9.04 -32.75 -10.58
N GLN A 335 -8.12 -33.39 -9.85
CA GLN A 335 -6.95 -34.05 -10.45
C GLN A 335 -7.32 -35.17 -11.41
N GLU A 336 -8.34 -35.96 -11.07
CA GLU A 336 -8.83 -37.06 -11.92
C GLU A 336 -9.55 -36.53 -13.16
N LYS A 337 -10.45 -35.54 -13.00
CA LYS A 337 -11.33 -35.04 -14.06
C LYS A 337 -10.68 -33.97 -14.93
N TYR A 338 -9.80 -33.15 -14.36
CA TYR A 338 -9.13 -32.03 -15.01
C TYR A 338 -7.62 -32.01 -14.70
N PRO A 339 -6.85 -33.07 -15.07
CA PRO A 339 -5.43 -33.18 -14.69
C PRO A 339 -4.55 -32.05 -15.24
N GLU A 340 -4.84 -31.53 -16.42
CA GLU A 340 -4.09 -30.38 -17.01
C GLU A 340 -4.31 -29.10 -16.20
N GLU A 341 -5.55 -28.84 -15.79
CA GLU A 341 -5.91 -27.68 -14.96
C GLU A 341 -5.27 -27.75 -13.57
N PHE A 342 -5.30 -28.98 -12.97
CA PHE A 342 -4.65 -29.21 -11.68
C PHE A 342 -3.14 -28.94 -11.75
N ALA A 343 -2.46 -29.42 -12.78
CA ALA A 343 -1.03 -29.19 -13.00
C ALA A 343 -0.71 -27.73 -13.28
N ALA A 344 -1.49 -27.05 -14.12
CA ALA A 344 -1.32 -25.63 -14.43
C ALA A 344 -1.46 -24.75 -13.17
N ARG A 345 -2.46 -25.05 -12.31
CA ARG A 345 -2.66 -24.37 -11.03
C ARG A 345 -1.49 -24.57 -10.08
N ASP A 346 -0.88 -25.74 -10.05
CA ASP A 346 0.23 -26.03 -9.13
C ASP A 346 1.53 -25.36 -9.57
N GLN A 347 1.70 -25.11 -10.89
CA GLN A 347 2.84 -24.39 -11.44
C GLN A 347 2.80 -22.89 -11.13
N ASP A 348 1.66 -22.23 -11.25
CA ASP A 348 1.50 -20.80 -11.02
C ASP A 348 0.12 -20.47 -10.41
N LYS A 349 0.03 -20.57 -9.08
CA LYS A 349 -1.23 -20.34 -8.36
C LYS A 349 -1.74 -18.91 -8.46
N PHE A 350 -0.89 -17.95 -8.70
CA PHE A 350 -1.30 -16.55 -8.70
C PHE A 350 -1.99 -16.14 -10.01
N HIS A 351 -1.41 -16.51 -11.15
CA HIS A 351 -1.97 -16.16 -12.45
C HIS A 351 -2.94 -17.22 -12.99
N TYR A 352 -2.90 -18.44 -12.42
CA TYR A 352 -3.83 -19.49 -12.83
C TYR A 352 -5.28 -19.07 -12.57
N ARG A 353 -6.08 -19.10 -13.63
CA ARG A 353 -7.52 -18.82 -13.58
C ARG A 353 -8.30 -20.14 -13.72
N TYR A 354 -9.18 -20.40 -12.76
CA TYR A 354 -10.12 -21.51 -12.91
C TYR A 354 -11.00 -21.32 -14.14
N PRO A 355 -11.26 -22.35 -14.97
CA PRO A 355 -12.16 -22.23 -16.10
C PRO A 355 -13.55 -21.77 -15.65
N ARG A 356 -14.03 -20.65 -16.20
CA ARG A 356 -15.25 -19.93 -15.78
C ARG A 356 -15.21 -19.36 -14.36
N GLY A 357 -14.04 -19.30 -13.74
CA GLY A 357 -13.85 -18.76 -12.41
C GLY A 357 -12.82 -17.64 -12.37
N GLU A 358 -12.18 -17.48 -11.23
CA GLU A 358 -11.23 -16.40 -10.92
C GLU A 358 -9.80 -16.93 -10.78
N SER A 359 -8.83 -16.03 -10.98
CA SER A 359 -7.45 -16.16 -10.51
C SER A 359 -7.25 -15.39 -9.20
N TYR A 360 -6.09 -15.56 -8.54
CA TYR A 360 -5.70 -14.67 -7.44
C TYR A 360 -5.53 -13.22 -7.91
N GLU A 361 -5.09 -13.01 -9.15
CA GLU A 361 -5.00 -11.67 -9.76
C GLU A 361 -6.37 -11.00 -9.83
N ASP A 362 -7.42 -11.72 -10.27
CA ASP A 362 -8.79 -11.21 -10.26
C ASP A 362 -9.29 -10.92 -8.84
N LEU A 363 -8.96 -11.80 -7.89
CA LEU A 363 -9.32 -11.62 -6.49
C LEU A 363 -8.66 -10.36 -5.91
N VAL A 364 -7.37 -10.12 -6.21
CA VAL A 364 -6.65 -8.91 -5.83
C VAL A 364 -7.34 -7.67 -6.40
N ALA A 365 -7.68 -7.69 -7.68
CA ALA A 365 -8.36 -6.56 -8.33
C ALA A 365 -9.74 -6.26 -7.69
N ARG A 366 -10.54 -7.29 -7.41
CA ARG A 366 -11.86 -7.07 -6.78
C ARG A 366 -11.81 -6.71 -5.29
N LEU A 367 -10.67 -6.96 -4.61
CA LEU A 367 -10.48 -6.55 -3.21
C LEU A 367 -10.07 -5.09 -3.05
N GLU A 368 -9.74 -4.37 -4.12
CA GLU A 368 -9.33 -2.96 -4.04
C GLU A 368 -10.33 -2.10 -3.25
N PRO A 369 -11.65 -2.11 -3.52
CA PRO A 369 -12.63 -1.32 -2.76
C PRO A 369 -12.67 -1.69 -1.27
N VAL A 370 -12.48 -2.98 -0.95
CA VAL A 370 -12.45 -3.46 0.45
C VAL A 370 -11.21 -2.91 1.16
N ILE A 371 -10.06 -2.93 0.50
CA ILE A 371 -8.80 -2.38 1.04
C ILE A 371 -8.95 -0.88 1.28
N MET A 372 -9.52 -0.15 0.33
CA MET A 372 -9.76 1.29 0.47
C MET A 372 -10.65 1.59 1.69
N GLU A 373 -11.72 0.82 1.87
CA GLU A 373 -12.59 1.01 3.02
C GLU A 373 -11.94 0.55 4.32
N LEU A 374 -11.14 -0.54 4.32
CA LEU A 374 -10.32 -0.93 5.45
C LEU A 374 -9.31 0.14 5.82
N GLU A 375 -8.72 0.85 4.85
CA GLU A 375 -7.80 1.95 5.14
C GLU A 375 -8.49 3.15 5.79
N ARG A 376 -9.79 3.31 5.62
CA ARG A 376 -10.61 4.40 6.19
C ARG A 376 -11.17 4.08 7.57
N GLN A 377 -11.56 2.84 7.83
CA GLN A 377 -12.23 2.43 9.07
C GLN A 377 -11.28 2.36 10.26
N GLU A 378 -11.84 2.46 11.49
CA GLU A 378 -11.08 2.34 12.73
C GLU A 378 -10.84 0.87 13.11
N ASN A 379 -11.82 0.21 13.72
CA ASN A 379 -11.70 -1.17 14.17
C ASN A 379 -12.66 -2.06 13.37
N VAL A 380 -12.13 -3.01 12.63
CA VAL A 380 -12.92 -3.91 11.79
C VAL A 380 -12.54 -5.36 12.06
N LEU A 381 -13.53 -6.21 12.22
CA LEU A 381 -13.39 -7.66 12.15
C LEU A 381 -13.88 -8.12 10.78
N VAL A 382 -13.00 -8.71 10.00
CA VAL A 382 -13.31 -9.33 8.71
C VAL A 382 -13.46 -10.83 8.90
N VAL A 383 -14.65 -11.37 8.65
CA VAL A 383 -14.93 -12.81 8.61
C VAL A 383 -15.02 -13.21 7.14
N ALA A 384 -13.99 -13.88 6.64
CA ALA A 384 -13.87 -14.18 5.21
C ALA A 384 -13.34 -15.59 4.96
N HIS A 385 -12.66 -15.78 3.85
CA HIS A 385 -12.24 -17.06 3.32
C HIS A 385 -10.72 -17.11 3.16
N GLN A 386 -10.18 -18.30 2.89
CA GLN A 386 -8.73 -18.51 2.91
C GLN A 386 -8.00 -17.69 1.84
N ALA A 387 -8.46 -17.67 0.60
CA ALA A 387 -7.79 -16.91 -0.46
C ALA A 387 -7.90 -15.40 -0.21
N VAL A 388 -9.08 -14.92 0.18
CA VAL A 388 -9.31 -13.51 0.55
C VAL A 388 -8.40 -13.06 1.67
N LEU A 389 -8.31 -13.84 2.75
CA LEU A 389 -7.49 -13.48 3.93
C LEU A 389 -6.00 -13.47 3.59
N ARG A 390 -5.53 -14.40 2.74
CA ARG A 390 -4.16 -14.39 2.24
C ARG A 390 -3.84 -13.09 1.47
N CYS A 391 -4.74 -12.66 0.60
CA CYS A 391 -4.59 -11.41 -0.13
C CYS A 391 -4.55 -10.19 0.81
N LEU A 392 -5.50 -10.10 1.76
CA LEU A 392 -5.53 -9.01 2.73
C LEU A 392 -4.26 -8.98 3.61
N LEU A 393 -3.82 -10.14 4.10
CA LEU A 393 -2.58 -10.25 4.88
C LEU A 393 -1.35 -9.86 4.06
N ALA A 394 -1.26 -10.28 2.80
CA ALA A 394 -0.17 -9.89 1.90
C ALA A 394 -0.11 -8.37 1.74
N TYR A 395 -1.25 -7.72 1.56
CA TYR A 395 -1.33 -6.25 1.49
C TYR A 395 -0.83 -5.59 2.79
N PHE A 396 -1.37 -5.97 3.95
CA PHE A 396 -1.02 -5.31 5.22
C PHE A 396 0.40 -5.62 5.70
N LEU A 397 0.97 -6.76 5.31
CA LEU A 397 2.35 -7.15 5.63
C LEU A 397 3.37 -6.68 4.58
N ASP A 398 2.94 -5.94 3.57
CA ASP A 398 3.78 -5.44 2.47
C ASP A 398 4.59 -6.58 1.79
N LYS A 399 3.89 -7.71 1.51
CA LYS A 399 4.46 -8.84 0.80
C LYS A 399 4.18 -8.68 -0.68
N ASN A 400 5.23 -8.82 -1.49
CA ASN A 400 5.09 -8.79 -2.95
C ASN A 400 4.08 -9.85 -3.42
N SER A 401 3.32 -9.48 -4.45
CA SER A 401 2.44 -10.38 -5.19
C SER A 401 3.18 -11.53 -5.88
N ASP A 402 4.53 -11.51 -5.83
CA ASP A 402 5.36 -12.54 -6.43
C ASP A 402 4.97 -13.92 -5.87
N SER A 403 4.30 -14.67 -6.69
CA SER A 403 3.43 -15.81 -6.44
C SER A 403 4.05 -16.97 -5.66
N ARG A 404 5.36 -17.03 -5.57
CA ARG A 404 6.09 -18.07 -4.87
C ARG A 404 5.91 -18.06 -3.35
N ASN A 405 5.44 -16.94 -2.76
CA ASN A 405 5.33 -16.77 -1.31
C ASN A 405 3.90 -16.69 -0.75
N ILE A 406 2.88 -16.40 -1.57
CA ILE A 406 1.49 -16.34 -1.08
C ILE A 406 0.94 -17.76 -0.78
N GLY A 407 1.46 -18.78 -1.46
CA GLY A 407 1.01 -20.16 -1.30
C GLY A 407 1.58 -20.91 -0.09
N GLY A 408 2.71 -20.50 0.48
CA GLY A 408 3.48 -21.32 1.42
C GLY A 408 3.75 -20.78 2.82
N GLN A 409 3.68 -19.48 3.05
CA GLN A 409 4.17 -18.89 4.30
C GLN A 409 3.14 -18.19 5.20
N VAL A 410 1.90 -18.03 4.78
CA VAL A 410 0.83 -17.50 5.63
C VAL A 410 -0.10 -18.64 6.03
N GLN A 411 0.17 -19.27 7.17
CA GLN A 411 -0.81 -20.11 7.85
C GLN A 411 -1.84 -19.19 8.51
N VAL A 412 -3.09 -19.27 8.04
CA VAL A 412 -4.26 -18.57 8.59
C VAL A 412 -4.96 -19.50 9.57
#